data_f8156c55be1218527beb66359323dd5f
#
_entry.id   f8156c55be1218527beb66359323dd5f
#
_cell.length_a   1.000
_cell.length_b   1.000
_cell.length_c   1.000
_cell.angle_alpha   90.00
_cell.angle_beta   90.00
_cell.angle_gamma   90.00
#
_symmetry.space_group_name_H-M   'P 1'
#
loop_
_entity.id
_entity.type
_entity.pdbx_description
1 polymer ?
#
loop_
_entity_poly.entity_id
_entity_poly.type
_entity_poly.pdbx_seq_one_letter_code
_entity_poly.pdbx_strand_id
1 'polypeptide(L)'
;MAFRRHKQPAAGFNESVGSDGRPIAAAILREAIVKSRATVTALIVACILLTCILGGAEAKKTMKKEPFGKTEDGQPVDLYTLSNKNGMEAAITNFGGIVVSLKVPDRSGKVDDVVLGYDQLDGYLTNKAFFGAIVGRYANRIAHGKFVLNGTTYNIPKNDGDNALHGGLKGFNKSLWTAKDVSGAHGQALELTYLSKDGEEGLPGNLTAKVVYTLTDQNELRIDYSATTDKDTVLNLTNHSYFNLAGQGNGDILSHELMIRAERFTPVDATLIPTGDLKPVQGTPFDFTKTTAIGARINQDDEQLKVGKGYDHNWVLNGGGKGAVSLAAEAYEPKTGRVLQVLTDQAGVQFYSGNFLDGTIQGKGGKVYNLRNGFCLETQHFPDSPNHPKFPSTVLKPGQKYKTTTIFKFSSR
;
A
#
# COMPACT_ATOMS: atom_id res chain seq x y z
N MET A 1 -84.41 50.49 -55.65
CA MET A 1 -83.15 51.09 -56.06
C MET A 1 -82.14 49.95 -56.11
N ALA A 2 -81.71 49.66 -57.34
CA ALA A 2 -80.84 48.52 -57.67
C ALA A 2 -79.39 49.00 -57.74
N PHE A 3 -78.48 48.31 -57.00
CA PHE A 3 -77.03 48.50 -57.25
C PHE A 3 -76.39 47.22 -57.89
N ARG A 4 -75.87 47.46 -59.06
CA ARG A 4 -75.13 46.45 -59.89
C ARG A 4 -73.81 46.12 -59.21
N ARG A 5 -73.50 44.81 -59.14
CA ARG A 5 -72.11 44.31 -58.86
C ARG A 5 -71.37 44.19 -60.13
N HIS A 6 -70.15 44.82 -60.21
CA HIS A 6 -69.16 44.59 -61.27
C HIS A 6 -68.28 43.38 -60.88
N LYS A 7 -68.15 42.39 -61.75
CA LYS A 7 -67.19 41.30 -61.72
C LYS A 7 -65.86 41.78 -62.33
N GLN A 8 -64.80 41.68 -61.61
CA GLN A 8 -63.43 41.71 -62.20
C GLN A 8 -62.97 40.31 -62.55
N PRO A 9 -62.17 40.12 -63.62
CA PRO A 9 -61.67 38.80 -64.04
C PRO A 9 -60.48 38.37 -63.20
N ALA A 10 -60.39 37.09 -62.88
CA ALA A 10 -59.32 36.44 -62.20
C ALA A 10 -58.05 36.38 -63.08
N ALA A 11 -56.90 36.85 -62.56
CA ALA A 11 -55.60 36.67 -63.18
C ALA A 11 -55.16 35.20 -63.06
N GLY A 12 -54.95 34.55 -64.16
CA GLY A 12 -54.41 33.19 -64.20
C GLY A 12 -52.90 33.18 -63.85
N PHE A 13 -52.54 32.45 -62.80
CA PHE A 13 -51.19 32.12 -62.58
C PHE A 13 -50.74 30.97 -63.45
N ASN A 14 -49.81 31.24 -64.41
CA ASN A 14 -49.16 30.21 -65.21
C ASN A 14 -48.06 29.57 -64.26
N GLU A 15 -48.32 28.36 -63.80
CA GLU A 15 -47.23 27.55 -63.23
C GLU A 15 -46.37 26.99 -64.30
N SER A 16 -45.07 27.34 -64.32
CA SER A 16 -44.07 26.74 -65.17
C SER A 16 -43.77 25.32 -64.69
N VAL A 17 -44.00 24.34 -65.60
CA VAL A 17 -43.79 22.91 -65.36
C VAL A 17 -42.50 22.51 -66.10
N GLY A 18 -41.62 21.77 -65.42
CA GLY A 18 -40.38 21.23 -65.94
C GLY A 18 -40.65 20.10 -66.96
N SER A 19 -39.63 19.69 -67.69
CA SER A 19 -39.71 18.68 -68.77
C SER A 19 -40.21 17.30 -68.29
N ASP A 20 -40.38 17.07 -67.01
CA ASP A 20 -40.89 15.84 -66.41
C ASP A 20 -42.33 15.99 -65.89
N GLY A 21 -42.99 17.11 -66.19
CA GLY A 21 -44.41 17.35 -65.86
C GLY A 21 -44.63 17.73 -64.35
N ARG A 22 -43.63 18.10 -63.58
CA ARG A 22 -43.78 18.49 -62.22
C ARG A 22 -43.58 20.00 -61.98
N PRO A 23 -44.28 20.62 -61.02
CA PRO A 23 -44.09 22.04 -60.72
C PRO A 23 -42.66 22.35 -60.24
N ILE A 24 -41.97 23.25 -60.92
CA ILE A 24 -40.57 23.64 -60.65
C ILE A 24 -40.41 24.13 -59.18
N ALA A 25 -41.39 24.81 -58.65
CA ALA A 25 -41.41 25.29 -57.27
C ALA A 25 -41.31 24.15 -56.25
N ALA A 26 -41.91 22.99 -56.48
CA ALA A 26 -41.88 21.83 -55.60
C ALA A 26 -40.51 21.11 -55.66
N ALA A 27 -39.81 21.13 -56.79
CA ALA A 27 -38.47 20.58 -56.95
C ALA A 27 -37.44 21.43 -56.19
N ILE A 28 -37.47 22.75 -56.31
CA ILE A 28 -36.59 23.69 -55.62
C ILE A 28 -36.78 23.61 -54.12
N LEU A 29 -38.04 23.49 -53.64
CA LEU A 29 -38.34 23.38 -52.21
C LEU A 29 -37.82 22.06 -51.60
N ARG A 30 -37.92 20.93 -52.34
CA ARG A 30 -37.36 19.65 -51.91
C ARG A 30 -35.82 19.68 -51.83
N GLU A 31 -35.16 20.27 -52.80
CA GLU A 31 -33.69 20.38 -52.81
C GLU A 31 -33.17 21.27 -51.67
N ALA A 32 -33.88 22.37 -51.39
CA ALA A 32 -33.58 23.23 -50.26
C ALA A 32 -33.76 22.52 -48.88
N ILE A 33 -34.83 21.72 -48.72
CA ILE A 33 -35.09 20.93 -47.51
C ILE A 33 -34.03 19.83 -47.31
N VAL A 34 -33.61 19.14 -48.40
CA VAL A 34 -32.57 18.11 -48.35
C VAL A 34 -31.22 18.71 -47.98
N LYS A 35 -30.83 19.85 -48.56
CA LYS A 35 -29.59 20.58 -48.24
C LYS A 35 -29.61 21.10 -46.79
N SER A 36 -30.75 21.64 -46.32
CA SER A 36 -30.91 22.09 -44.93
C SER A 36 -30.79 20.94 -43.94
N ARG A 37 -31.41 19.77 -44.20
CA ARG A 37 -31.28 18.59 -43.35
C ARG A 37 -29.86 18.04 -43.30
N ALA A 38 -29.15 18.00 -44.43
CA ALA A 38 -27.75 17.57 -44.48
C ALA A 38 -26.84 18.49 -43.67
N THR A 39 -27.06 19.81 -43.74
CA THR A 39 -26.28 20.81 -43.00
C THR A 39 -26.55 20.72 -41.48
N VAL A 40 -27.82 20.54 -41.09
CA VAL A 40 -28.19 20.36 -39.67
C VAL A 40 -27.61 19.07 -39.11
N THR A 41 -27.66 17.96 -39.89
CA THR A 41 -27.08 16.69 -39.46
C THR A 41 -25.55 16.78 -39.32
N ALA A 42 -24.86 17.46 -40.25
CA ALA A 42 -23.42 17.67 -40.16
C ALA A 42 -23.03 18.54 -38.96
N LEU A 43 -23.82 19.56 -38.61
CA LEU A 43 -23.61 20.38 -37.40
C LEU A 43 -23.82 19.59 -36.11
N ILE A 44 -24.85 18.73 -36.06
CA ILE A 44 -25.11 17.88 -34.90
C ILE A 44 -23.97 16.87 -34.72
N VAL A 45 -23.50 16.23 -35.79
CA VAL A 45 -22.36 15.30 -35.74
C VAL A 45 -21.07 16.02 -35.33
N ALA A 46 -20.84 17.22 -35.82
CA ALA A 46 -19.67 18.03 -35.43
C ALA A 46 -19.75 18.47 -33.95
N CYS A 47 -20.92 18.83 -33.44
CA CYS A 47 -21.13 19.13 -32.01
C CYS A 47 -20.95 17.88 -31.14
N ILE A 48 -21.41 16.70 -31.52
CA ILE A 48 -21.22 15.45 -30.81
C ILE A 48 -19.73 15.06 -30.82
N LEU A 49 -19.02 15.20 -31.91
CA LEU A 49 -17.58 14.97 -31.98
C LEU A 49 -16.79 15.98 -31.15
N LEU A 50 -17.20 17.25 -31.11
CA LEU A 50 -16.55 18.27 -30.26
C LEU A 50 -16.81 18.04 -28.77
N THR A 51 -17.98 17.54 -28.39
CA THR A 51 -18.26 17.16 -26.97
C THR A 51 -17.55 15.87 -26.58
N CYS A 52 -17.27 14.95 -27.48
CA CYS A 52 -16.43 13.77 -27.22
C CYS A 52 -14.93 14.11 -27.09
N ILE A 53 -14.46 15.17 -27.76
CA ILE A 53 -13.05 15.65 -27.65
C ILE A 53 -12.86 16.51 -26.39
N LEU A 54 -13.92 17.14 -25.89
CA LEU A 54 -13.96 17.83 -24.60
C LEU A 54 -14.30 16.92 -23.42
N GLY A 55 -14.41 15.60 -23.66
CA GLY A 55 -14.41 14.58 -22.62
C GLY A 55 -13.15 14.76 -21.78
N GLY A 56 -13.31 15.42 -20.64
CA GLY A 56 -12.27 15.99 -19.80
C GLY A 56 -11.12 15.01 -19.58
N ALA A 57 -9.95 15.41 -19.97
CA ALA A 57 -8.76 14.96 -19.30
C ALA A 57 -8.97 15.35 -17.82
N GLU A 58 -9.45 14.40 -16.98
CA GLU A 58 -9.40 14.57 -15.54
C GLU A 58 -7.98 15.02 -15.21
N ALA A 59 -7.84 16.23 -14.70
CA ALA A 59 -6.53 16.78 -14.34
C ALA A 59 -5.93 15.75 -13.37
N LYS A 60 -4.86 15.07 -13.79
CA LYS A 60 -4.19 14.04 -12.99
C LYS A 60 -3.85 14.68 -11.65
N LYS A 61 -4.53 14.25 -10.58
CA LYS A 61 -4.33 14.79 -9.23
C LYS A 61 -2.85 14.61 -8.90
N THR A 62 -2.12 15.70 -8.73
CA THR A 62 -0.69 15.66 -8.39
C THR A 62 -0.51 15.18 -6.96
N MET A 63 0.55 14.44 -6.69
CA MET A 63 0.94 14.05 -5.34
C MET A 63 1.15 15.32 -4.51
N LYS A 64 0.49 15.41 -3.35
CA LYS A 64 0.65 16.55 -2.43
C LYS A 64 1.94 16.36 -1.64
N LYS A 65 2.75 17.41 -1.54
CA LYS A 65 3.93 17.48 -0.69
C LYS A 65 3.75 18.62 0.31
N GLU A 66 4.03 18.38 1.59
CA GLU A 66 3.96 19.39 2.64
C GLU A 66 5.07 19.18 3.68
N PRO A 67 5.53 20.25 4.39
CA PRO A 67 6.45 20.10 5.51
C PRO A 67 5.84 19.24 6.61
N PHE A 68 6.63 18.32 7.18
CA PHE A 68 6.21 17.47 8.29
C PHE A 68 6.98 17.74 9.59
N GLY A 69 8.12 18.45 9.51
CA GLY A 69 8.94 18.80 10.64
C GLY A 69 10.42 18.88 10.28
N LYS A 70 11.28 18.70 11.28
CA LYS A 70 12.74 18.63 11.12
C LYS A 70 13.31 17.50 11.97
N THR A 71 14.36 16.87 11.48
CA THR A 71 15.16 15.93 12.27
C THR A 71 15.87 16.64 13.42
N GLU A 72 16.46 15.90 14.38
CA GLU A 72 17.21 16.45 15.51
C GLU A 72 18.39 17.32 15.06
N ASP A 73 19.01 16.99 13.90
CA ASP A 73 20.08 17.78 13.29
C ASP A 73 19.57 18.90 12.35
N GLY A 74 18.26 19.20 12.39
CA GLY A 74 17.62 20.32 11.73
C GLY A 74 17.30 20.13 10.25
N GLN A 75 17.47 18.94 9.68
CA GLN A 75 17.15 18.67 8.28
C GLN A 75 15.62 18.63 8.06
N PRO A 76 15.10 19.21 6.96
CA PRO A 76 13.67 19.25 6.70
C PRO A 76 13.15 17.84 6.39
N VAL A 77 12.00 17.54 6.97
CA VAL A 77 11.23 16.33 6.72
C VAL A 77 9.92 16.68 6.05
N ASP A 78 9.59 15.97 4.99
CA ASP A 78 8.39 16.19 4.20
C ASP A 78 7.40 15.03 4.33
N LEU A 79 6.12 15.33 4.17
CA LEU A 79 5.02 14.37 4.04
C LEU A 79 4.47 14.41 2.61
N TYR A 80 4.33 13.24 2.01
CA TYR A 80 3.85 13.04 0.65
C TYR A 80 2.51 12.29 0.69
N THR A 81 1.44 12.88 0.16
CA THR A 81 0.13 12.25 0.11
C THR A 81 -0.17 11.78 -1.31
N LEU A 82 -0.24 10.47 -1.46
CA LEU A 82 -0.70 9.78 -2.66
C LEU A 82 -2.21 9.59 -2.56
N SER A 83 -2.93 9.76 -3.67
CA SER A 83 -4.38 9.54 -3.73
C SER A 83 -4.77 8.84 -5.02
N ASN A 84 -5.80 7.99 -4.96
CA ASN A 84 -6.38 7.34 -6.13
C ASN A 84 -7.78 7.90 -6.42
N LYS A 85 -8.38 7.46 -7.54
CA LYS A 85 -9.74 7.88 -7.94
C LYS A 85 -10.86 7.29 -7.07
N ASN A 86 -10.58 6.27 -6.26
CA ASN A 86 -11.56 5.58 -5.43
C ASN A 86 -11.60 6.13 -3.98
N GLY A 87 -10.93 7.26 -3.72
CA GLY A 87 -10.94 7.92 -2.41
C GLY A 87 -9.95 7.36 -1.39
N MET A 88 -9.08 6.43 -1.77
CA MET A 88 -7.96 6.06 -0.91
C MET A 88 -6.88 7.15 -0.92
N GLU A 89 -6.25 7.34 0.25
CA GLU A 89 -5.07 8.22 0.42
C GLU A 89 -4.03 7.51 1.27
N ALA A 90 -2.76 7.65 0.90
CA ALA A 90 -1.61 7.19 1.67
C ALA A 90 -0.67 8.37 1.91
N ALA A 91 -0.48 8.75 3.17
CA ALA A 91 0.48 9.79 3.55
C ALA A 91 1.78 9.14 4.04
N ILE A 92 2.89 9.46 3.38
CA ILE A 92 4.20 8.83 3.60
C ILE A 92 5.24 9.92 3.82
N THR A 93 6.02 9.82 4.90
CA THR A 93 7.14 10.73 5.14
C THR A 93 8.46 10.17 4.62
N ASN A 94 9.36 11.06 4.21
CA ASN A 94 10.72 10.69 3.84
C ASN A 94 11.63 10.42 5.07
N PHE A 95 11.16 10.60 6.28
CA PHE A 95 11.82 10.10 7.49
C PHE A 95 11.35 8.66 7.75
N GLY A 96 12.28 7.71 7.70
CA GLY A 96 12.00 6.29 7.90
C GLY A 96 11.11 5.63 6.84
N GLY A 97 10.75 6.34 5.75
CA GLY A 97 9.79 5.88 4.76
C GLY A 97 8.43 5.51 5.36
N ILE A 98 8.03 6.22 6.41
CA ILE A 98 6.90 5.86 7.28
C ILE A 98 5.56 6.12 6.59
N VAL A 99 4.69 5.12 6.56
CA VAL A 99 3.25 5.28 6.26
C VAL A 99 2.58 5.90 7.49
N VAL A 100 2.40 7.23 7.46
CA VAL A 100 1.83 8.02 8.55
C VAL A 100 0.32 7.83 8.64
N SER A 101 -0.35 7.72 7.49
CA SER A 101 -1.80 7.58 7.38
C SER A 101 -2.14 6.75 6.15
N LEU A 102 -3.17 5.92 6.27
CA LEU A 102 -3.71 5.13 5.17
C LEU A 102 -5.24 5.15 5.26
N LYS A 103 -5.85 6.02 4.46
CA LYS A 103 -7.30 6.23 4.45
C LYS A 103 -7.97 5.29 3.46
N VAL A 104 -8.91 4.49 3.96
CA VAL A 104 -9.59 3.44 3.20
C VAL A 104 -11.11 3.54 3.40
N PRO A 105 -11.92 3.49 2.33
CA PRO A 105 -13.37 3.44 2.45
C PRO A 105 -13.83 2.11 3.04
N ASP A 106 -14.89 2.14 3.85
CA ASP A 106 -15.62 0.97 4.32
C ASP A 106 -16.76 0.59 3.34
N ARG A 107 -17.58 -0.45 3.71
CA ARG A 107 -18.72 -0.89 2.87
C ARG A 107 -19.79 0.18 2.66
N SER A 108 -19.85 1.19 3.51
CA SER A 108 -20.79 2.33 3.37
C SER A 108 -20.17 3.50 2.57
N GLY A 109 -18.91 3.41 2.18
CA GLY A 109 -18.12 4.47 1.57
C GLY A 109 -17.51 5.45 2.57
N LYS A 110 -17.69 5.25 3.88
CA LYS A 110 -17.04 6.09 4.91
C LYS A 110 -15.53 5.80 4.90
N VAL A 111 -14.76 6.86 4.66
CA VAL A 111 -13.29 6.79 4.67
C VAL A 111 -12.76 6.98 6.10
N ASP A 112 -11.85 6.10 6.52
CA ASP A 112 -11.18 6.20 7.82
C ASP A 112 -9.72 5.79 7.70
N ASP A 113 -8.86 6.29 8.59
CA ASP A 113 -7.45 5.92 8.67
C ASP A 113 -7.30 4.56 9.37
N VAL A 114 -6.68 3.61 8.72
CA VAL A 114 -6.58 2.22 9.20
C VAL A 114 -5.20 1.84 9.74
N VAL A 115 -4.27 2.80 9.90
CA VAL A 115 -2.94 2.53 10.49
C VAL A 115 -2.70 3.37 11.73
N LEU A 116 -2.03 2.78 12.73
CA LEU A 116 -1.59 3.49 13.93
C LEU A 116 -0.38 4.37 13.61
N GLY A 117 -0.19 5.43 14.38
CA GLY A 117 0.92 6.37 14.21
C GLY A 117 0.72 7.64 15.01
N TYR A 118 1.42 8.71 14.61
CA TYR A 118 1.35 10.03 15.24
C TYR A 118 0.95 11.09 14.22
N ASP A 119 0.38 12.20 14.70
CA ASP A 119 0.03 13.35 13.85
C ASP A 119 1.26 14.18 13.47
N GLN A 120 2.32 14.14 14.28
CA GLN A 120 3.51 14.97 14.16
C GLN A 120 4.78 14.13 14.09
N LEU A 121 5.83 14.66 13.47
CA LEU A 121 7.13 14.01 13.35
C LEU A 121 7.74 13.63 14.70
N ASP A 122 7.58 14.46 15.74
CA ASP A 122 8.20 14.29 17.05
C ASP A 122 7.87 12.92 17.68
N GLY A 123 6.64 12.44 17.47
CA GLY A 123 6.26 11.09 17.90
C GLY A 123 7.09 10.00 17.23
N TYR A 124 7.41 10.18 15.94
CA TYR A 124 8.23 9.22 15.19
C TYR A 124 9.73 9.31 15.52
N LEU A 125 10.24 10.49 15.90
CA LEU A 125 11.65 10.64 16.32
C LEU A 125 11.95 9.83 17.58
N THR A 126 11.03 9.81 18.54
CA THR A 126 11.20 9.16 19.85
C THR A 126 10.61 7.75 19.92
N ASN A 127 9.74 7.38 18.98
CA ASN A 127 8.98 6.13 18.99
C ASN A 127 9.88 4.89 18.91
N LYS A 128 9.52 3.86 19.72
CA LYS A 128 10.13 2.53 19.71
C LYS A 128 9.22 1.46 19.08
N ALA A 129 8.00 1.81 18.64
CA ALA A 129 7.03 0.85 18.11
C ALA A 129 7.15 0.66 16.58
N PHE A 130 8.02 1.38 15.88
CA PHE A 130 8.24 1.29 14.43
C PHE A 130 7.01 1.55 13.56
N PHE A 131 6.00 2.28 14.04
CA PHE A 131 4.75 2.54 13.30
C PHE A 131 4.98 2.93 11.86
N GLY A 132 4.50 2.13 10.92
CA GLY A 132 4.49 2.39 9.48
C GLY A 132 5.85 2.41 8.78
N ALA A 133 6.95 2.17 9.50
CA ALA A 133 8.31 2.40 9.03
C ALA A 133 8.80 1.34 8.02
N ILE A 134 9.71 1.74 7.13
CA ILE A 134 10.62 0.81 6.45
C ILE A 134 11.62 0.32 7.48
N VAL A 135 11.68 -0.99 7.64
CA VAL A 135 12.59 -1.67 8.54
C VAL A 135 13.76 -2.26 7.75
N GLY A 136 14.95 -2.00 8.21
CA GLY A 136 16.22 -2.44 7.65
C GLY A 136 17.41 -1.85 8.43
N ARG A 137 18.71 -2.22 8.09
CA ARG A 137 19.08 -3.05 6.94
C ARG A 137 18.60 -4.50 7.10
N TYR A 138 18.42 -4.99 8.36
CA TYR A 138 17.92 -6.32 8.65
C TYR A 138 16.65 -6.26 9.51
N ALA A 139 15.52 -6.60 8.89
CA ALA A 139 14.22 -6.66 9.55
C ALA A 139 14.15 -7.87 10.50
N ASN A 140 13.39 -7.70 11.58
CA ASN A 140 13.26 -8.65 12.68
C ASN A 140 14.60 -8.88 13.43
N ARG A 141 14.79 -10.02 14.08
CA ARG A 141 15.88 -10.27 15.03
C ARG A 141 17.09 -10.92 14.40
N ILE A 142 18.28 -10.60 14.98
CA ILE A 142 19.51 -11.36 14.83
C ILE A 142 20.00 -11.71 16.24
N ALA A 143 20.16 -13.01 16.50
CA ALA A 143 20.56 -13.57 17.78
C ALA A 143 21.89 -12.96 18.25
N HIS A 144 21.92 -12.49 19.50
CA HIS A 144 23.08 -11.86 20.15
C HIS A 144 23.64 -10.66 19.36
N GLY A 145 22.88 -10.10 18.40
CA GLY A 145 23.36 -9.06 17.48
C GLY A 145 24.53 -9.52 16.63
N LYS A 146 24.68 -10.82 16.34
CA LYS A 146 25.90 -11.38 15.76
C LYS A 146 25.59 -12.38 14.66
N PHE A 147 26.37 -12.33 13.58
CA PHE A 147 26.37 -13.34 12.51
C PHE A 147 27.76 -13.50 11.88
N VAL A 148 27.96 -14.61 11.17
CA VAL A 148 29.20 -14.87 10.41
C VAL A 148 28.89 -14.81 8.93
N LEU A 149 29.68 -14.02 8.18
CA LEU A 149 29.60 -13.95 6.72
C LEU A 149 31.01 -14.08 6.15
N ASN A 150 31.21 -15.06 5.26
CA ASN A 150 32.51 -15.37 4.64
C ASN A 150 33.69 -15.52 5.66
N GLY A 151 33.40 -16.16 6.79
CA GLY A 151 34.38 -16.37 7.87
C GLY A 151 34.62 -15.15 8.78
N THR A 152 34.05 -14.00 8.48
CA THR A 152 34.13 -12.79 9.30
C THR A 152 32.92 -12.66 10.21
N THR A 153 33.14 -12.39 11.50
CA THR A 153 32.09 -12.11 12.43
C THR A 153 31.71 -10.64 12.39
N TYR A 154 30.42 -10.35 12.25
CA TYR A 154 29.83 -9.03 12.31
C TYR A 154 28.96 -8.88 13.54
N ASN A 155 28.99 -7.69 14.16
CA ASN A 155 28.22 -7.38 15.36
C ASN A 155 27.33 -6.18 15.09
N ILE A 156 26.02 -6.37 15.26
CA ILE A 156 25.01 -5.32 15.20
C ILE A 156 24.73 -4.86 16.64
N PRO A 157 24.60 -3.57 16.92
CA PRO A 157 24.26 -3.08 18.26
C PRO A 157 22.96 -3.73 18.79
N LYS A 158 23.02 -4.22 20.02
CA LYS A 158 21.87 -4.83 20.70
C LYS A 158 20.89 -3.75 21.15
N ASN A 159 19.64 -3.93 20.84
CA ASN A 159 18.55 -3.01 21.17
C ASN A 159 17.26 -3.72 21.64
N ASP A 160 17.32 -5.06 21.77
CA ASP A 160 16.23 -5.90 22.27
C ASP A 160 16.82 -6.99 23.20
N GLY A 161 17.11 -6.61 24.44
CA GLY A 161 17.85 -7.45 25.38
C GLY A 161 19.23 -7.81 24.83
N ASP A 162 19.49 -9.12 24.68
CA ASP A 162 20.74 -9.62 24.11
C ASP A 162 20.74 -9.68 22.58
N ASN A 163 19.67 -9.31 21.89
CA ASN A 163 19.51 -9.43 20.45
C ASN A 163 19.55 -8.06 19.75
N ALA A 164 19.85 -8.05 18.46
CA ALA A 164 19.57 -6.92 17.60
C ALA A 164 18.19 -7.09 16.97
N LEU A 165 17.42 -6.00 16.93
CA LEU A 165 16.09 -5.93 16.36
C LEU A 165 16.03 -4.80 15.33
N HIS A 166 15.42 -5.07 14.18
CA HIS A 166 15.05 -4.08 13.17
C HIS A 166 16.19 -3.16 12.71
N GLY A 167 17.43 -3.71 12.61
CA GLY A 167 18.58 -2.98 12.06
C GLY A 167 19.44 -2.28 13.11
N GLY A 168 19.19 -2.49 14.41
CA GLY A 168 20.01 -1.94 15.51
C GLY A 168 19.47 -0.66 16.11
N LEU A 169 20.36 0.19 16.61
CA LEU A 169 20.00 1.42 17.36
C LEU A 169 19.43 2.51 16.45
N LYS A 170 20.03 2.69 15.26
CA LYS A 170 19.62 3.66 14.25
C LYS A 170 19.38 2.96 12.92
N GLY A 171 18.30 2.17 12.84
CA GLY A 171 17.91 1.50 11.62
C GLY A 171 17.30 2.44 10.56
N PHE A 172 16.80 1.86 9.47
CA PHE A 172 16.19 2.59 8.35
C PHE A 172 14.97 3.42 8.75
N ASN A 173 14.26 3.04 9.82
CA ASN A 173 13.15 3.77 10.41
C ASN A 173 13.53 5.12 11.03
N LYS A 174 14.81 5.36 11.30
CA LYS A 174 15.37 6.61 11.85
C LYS A 174 16.22 7.37 10.82
N SER A 175 16.20 6.96 9.57
CA SER A 175 16.99 7.55 8.49
C SER A 175 16.16 8.51 7.66
N LEU A 176 16.80 9.59 7.17
CA LEU A 176 16.19 10.51 6.21
C LEU A 176 16.48 10.00 4.80
N TRP A 177 15.42 9.75 4.02
CA TRP A 177 15.48 9.25 2.66
C TRP A 177 15.35 10.39 1.65
N THR A 178 16.05 10.28 0.53
CA THR A 178 15.82 11.16 -0.62
C THR A 178 14.55 10.74 -1.33
N ALA A 179 13.60 11.67 -1.44
CA ALA A 179 12.28 11.42 -2.02
C ALA A 179 12.16 12.00 -3.43
N LYS A 180 11.50 11.26 -4.32
CA LYS A 180 11.22 11.66 -5.69
C LYS A 180 9.82 11.21 -6.12
N ASP A 181 9.04 12.12 -6.74
CA ASP A 181 7.80 11.76 -7.43
C ASP A 181 8.14 10.99 -8.72
N VAL A 182 7.64 9.76 -8.81
CA VAL A 182 7.77 8.88 -9.98
C VAL A 182 6.39 8.41 -10.48
N SER A 183 5.35 9.19 -10.20
CA SER A 183 3.96 8.93 -10.59
C SER A 183 3.83 8.66 -12.09
N GLY A 184 3.06 7.62 -12.44
CA GLY A 184 2.94 7.15 -13.82
C GLY A 184 1.56 6.59 -14.15
N ALA A 185 1.49 5.74 -15.17
CA ALA A 185 0.25 5.12 -15.63
C ALA A 185 -0.40 4.18 -14.60
N HIS A 186 0.37 3.67 -13.65
CA HIS A 186 -0.10 2.73 -12.62
C HIS A 186 -0.60 3.40 -11.34
N GLY A 187 -0.53 4.72 -11.23
CA GLY A 187 -0.95 5.49 -10.06
C GLY A 187 0.05 6.56 -9.64
N GLN A 188 -0.22 7.20 -8.51
CA GLN A 188 0.75 8.08 -7.87
C GLN A 188 1.82 7.24 -7.18
N ALA A 189 3.10 7.63 -7.33
CA ALA A 189 4.21 6.85 -6.81
C ALA A 189 5.32 7.73 -6.24
N LEU A 190 5.78 7.37 -5.03
CA LEU A 190 6.88 7.99 -4.30
C LEU A 190 8.07 7.04 -4.27
N GLU A 191 9.19 7.44 -4.86
CA GLU A 191 10.48 6.75 -4.75
C GLU A 191 11.25 7.34 -3.57
N LEU A 192 11.73 6.48 -2.67
CA LEU A 192 12.59 6.80 -1.56
C LEU A 192 13.92 6.06 -1.74
N THR A 193 15.05 6.78 -1.66
CA THR A 193 16.40 6.21 -1.80
C THR A 193 17.24 6.56 -0.57
N TYR A 194 17.95 5.57 -0.03
CA TYR A 194 18.86 5.72 1.09
C TYR A 194 20.20 5.00 0.81
N LEU A 195 21.30 5.67 1.12
CA LEU A 195 22.64 5.07 1.11
C LEU A 195 23.03 4.72 2.55
N SER A 196 22.94 3.43 2.88
CA SER A 196 23.47 2.88 4.13
C SER A 196 24.95 2.57 3.94
N LYS A 197 25.80 3.31 4.64
CA LYS A 197 27.27 3.24 4.47
C LYS A 197 27.86 1.94 5.00
N ASP A 198 29.04 1.57 4.49
CA ASP A 198 29.82 0.44 5.01
C ASP A 198 30.09 0.62 6.52
N GLY A 199 29.76 -0.40 7.32
CA GLY A 199 29.88 -0.38 8.77
C GLY A 199 28.71 0.27 9.53
N GLU A 200 27.71 0.82 8.83
CA GLU A 200 26.49 1.34 9.51
C GLU A 200 25.81 0.22 10.28
N GLU A 201 25.55 0.45 11.58
CA GLU A 201 25.02 -0.53 12.54
C GLU A 201 25.83 -1.86 12.51
N GLY A 202 27.12 -1.82 12.18
CA GLY A 202 27.99 -3.00 12.11
C GLY A 202 27.84 -3.88 10.87
N LEU A 203 27.04 -3.47 9.90
CA LEU A 203 26.78 -4.23 8.69
C LEU A 203 27.73 -3.86 7.54
N PRO A 204 28.31 -4.85 6.81
CA PRO A 204 29.29 -4.58 5.77
C PRO A 204 28.69 -4.05 4.48
N GLY A 205 29.48 -3.28 3.74
CA GLY A 205 29.21 -2.76 2.41
C GLY A 205 28.36 -1.49 2.37
N ASN A 206 28.65 -0.65 1.38
CA ASN A 206 27.76 0.45 1.01
C ASN A 206 26.55 -0.13 0.30
N LEU A 207 25.37 0.03 0.90
CA LEU A 207 24.11 -0.49 0.36
C LEU A 207 23.23 0.69 -0.07
N THR A 208 22.92 0.75 -1.36
CA THR A 208 21.91 1.67 -1.87
C THR A 208 20.56 0.96 -1.86
N ALA A 209 19.70 1.35 -0.92
CA ALA A 209 18.32 0.88 -0.82
C ALA A 209 17.37 1.84 -1.52
N LYS A 210 16.42 1.29 -2.27
CA LYS A 210 15.34 2.03 -2.92
C LYS A 210 14.02 1.38 -2.60
N VAL A 211 13.03 2.17 -2.20
CA VAL A 211 11.65 1.77 -1.95
C VAL A 211 10.73 2.64 -2.77
N VAL A 212 9.81 2.03 -3.51
CA VAL A 212 8.79 2.75 -4.28
C VAL A 212 7.42 2.39 -3.73
N TYR A 213 6.75 3.37 -3.18
CA TYR A 213 5.34 3.28 -2.82
C TYR A 213 4.48 3.70 -4.01
N THR A 214 3.55 2.86 -4.44
CA THR A 214 2.59 3.17 -5.50
C THR A 214 1.18 2.96 -4.99
N LEU A 215 0.34 3.99 -5.04
CA LEU A 215 -1.09 3.87 -4.77
C LEU A 215 -1.84 3.74 -6.09
N THR A 216 -2.38 2.53 -6.33
CA THR A 216 -3.05 2.20 -7.59
C THR A 216 -4.55 2.50 -7.54
N ASP A 217 -5.18 2.61 -8.71
CA ASP A 217 -6.63 2.71 -8.85
C ASP A 217 -7.38 1.40 -8.54
N GLN A 218 -6.66 0.31 -8.27
CA GLN A 218 -7.19 -0.97 -7.80
C GLN A 218 -7.21 -1.05 -6.27
N ASN A 219 -7.04 0.08 -5.56
CA ASN A 219 -6.96 0.20 -4.12
C ASN A 219 -5.79 -0.60 -3.51
N GLU A 220 -4.65 -0.55 -4.16
CA GLU A 220 -3.43 -1.22 -3.71
C GLU A 220 -2.39 -0.18 -3.29
N LEU A 221 -1.90 -0.26 -2.05
CA LEU A 221 -0.62 0.34 -1.67
C LEU A 221 0.46 -0.71 -1.95
N ARG A 222 1.11 -0.57 -3.10
CA ARG A 222 2.21 -1.42 -3.54
C ARG A 222 3.53 -0.84 -3.04
N ILE A 223 4.39 -1.68 -2.50
CA ILE A 223 5.72 -1.34 -2.01
C ILE A 223 6.73 -2.23 -2.73
N ASP A 224 7.50 -1.63 -3.63
CA ASP A 224 8.59 -2.30 -4.33
C ASP A 224 9.91 -1.94 -3.69
N TYR A 225 10.62 -2.94 -3.20
CA TYR A 225 11.95 -2.79 -2.61
C TYR A 225 13.02 -3.22 -3.60
N SER A 226 14.11 -2.49 -3.66
CA SER A 226 15.30 -2.93 -4.37
C SER A 226 16.56 -2.41 -3.69
N ALA A 227 17.66 -3.15 -3.80
CA ALA A 227 18.95 -2.71 -3.29
C ALA A 227 20.12 -3.32 -4.08
N THR A 228 21.26 -2.63 -4.02
CA THR A 228 22.57 -3.08 -4.50
C THR A 228 23.62 -2.77 -3.46
N THR A 229 24.71 -3.52 -3.47
CA THR A 229 25.85 -3.38 -2.53
C THR A 229 27.18 -3.48 -3.25
N ASP A 230 28.23 -2.93 -2.66
CA ASP A 230 29.64 -3.05 -3.11
C ASP A 230 30.44 -4.14 -2.39
N LYS A 231 29.87 -4.73 -1.30
CA LYS A 231 30.45 -5.89 -0.58
C LYS A 231 29.35 -6.88 -0.24
N ASP A 232 29.72 -8.14 0.01
CA ASP A 232 28.77 -9.12 0.57
C ASP A 232 28.18 -8.59 1.87
N THR A 233 26.86 -8.62 1.97
CA THR A 233 26.12 -8.16 3.15
C THR A 233 24.87 -9.01 3.37
N VAL A 234 24.19 -8.84 4.52
CA VAL A 234 22.88 -9.43 4.77
C VAL A 234 21.81 -8.35 4.66
N LEU A 235 20.68 -8.70 4.05
CA LEU A 235 19.60 -7.76 3.77
C LEU A 235 18.23 -8.42 3.97
N ASN A 236 17.39 -7.78 4.74
CA ASN A 236 15.98 -8.13 4.91
C ASN A 236 15.18 -6.84 5.12
N LEU A 237 14.29 -6.49 4.18
CA LEU A 237 13.50 -5.27 4.25
C LEU A 237 12.03 -5.62 4.42
N THR A 238 11.32 -4.82 5.23
CA THR A 238 9.87 -4.92 5.41
C THR A 238 9.24 -3.56 5.71
N ASN A 239 7.90 -3.49 5.73
CA ASN A 239 7.13 -2.36 6.25
C ASN A 239 6.40 -2.77 7.52
N HIS A 240 6.49 -1.95 8.56
CA HIS A 240 5.96 -2.21 9.89
C HIS A 240 4.67 -1.41 10.18
N SER A 241 3.72 -1.41 9.24
CA SER A 241 2.41 -0.78 9.48
C SER A 241 1.58 -1.59 10.48
N TYR A 242 1.04 -0.89 11.48
CA TYR A 242 0.08 -1.46 12.42
C TYR A 242 -1.33 -1.15 11.93
N PHE A 243 -2.05 -2.17 11.52
CA PHE A 243 -3.40 -2.04 10.98
C PHE A 243 -4.47 -2.17 12.07
N ASN A 244 -5.51 -1.36 11.96
CA ASN A 244 -6.80 -1.58 12.59
C ASN A 244 -7.89 -1.25 11.56
N LEU A 245 -8.52 -2.25 10.99
CA LEU A 245 -9.50 -2.06 9.90
C LEU A 245 -10.82 -1.44 10.39
N ALA A 246 -11.06 -1.39 11.70
CA ALA A 246 -12.17 -0.63 12.29
C ALA A 246 -11.89 0.90 12.30
N GLY A 247 -10.67 1.30 11.94
CA GLY A 247 -10.11 2.64 12.05
C GLY A 247 -9.14 2.75 13.23
N GLN A 248 -8.06 3.52 13.06
CA GLN A 248 -7.03 3.67 14.08
C GLN A 248 -7.64 4.19 15.40
N GLY A 249 -7.23 3.57 16.52
CA GLY A 249 -7.72 3.88 17.86
C GLY A 249 -9.22 3.58 18.10
N ASN A 250 -9.85 2.76 17.27
CA ASN A 250 -11.25 2.33 17.44
C ASN A 250 -11.36 0.94 18.10
N GLY A 251 -10.67 0.75 19.23
CA GLY A 251 -10.68 -0.49 19.99
C GLY A 251 -9.63 -1.50 19.55
N ASP A 252 -9.79 -2.74 19.98
CA ASP A 252 -8.86 -3.83 19.72
C ASP A 252 -9.14 -4.55 18.37
N ILE A 253 -8.19 -5.43 17.99
CA ILE A 253 -8.26 -6.17 16.72
C ILE A 253 -8.75 -7.62 16.94
N LEU A 254 -9.24 -7.98 18.12
CA LEU A 254 -9.54 -9.37 18.45
C LEU A 254 -10.71 -9.96 17.65
N SER A 255 -11.65 -9.10 17.22
CA SER A 255 -12.76 -9.47 16.35
C SER A 255 -12.40 -9.49 14.85
N HIS A 256 -11.22 -8.99 14.46
CA HIS A 256 -10.78 -9.12 13.07
C HIS A 256 -10.54 -10.59 12.74
N GLU A 257 -10.98 -11.00 11.58
CA GLU A 257 -10.79 -12.36 11.07
C GLU A 257 -9.55 -12.38 10.18
N LEU A 258 -8.66 -13.34 10.42
CA LEU A 258 -7.39 -13.48 9.72
C LEU A 258 -7.28 -14.85 9.06
N MET A 259 -6.76 -14.90 7.84
CA MET A 259 -6.30 -16.08 7.14
C MET A 259 -4.87 -15.86 6.69
N ILE A 260 -3.98 -16.87 6.86
CA ILE A 260 -2.59 -16.85 6.39
C ILE A 260 -2.34 -18.08 5.53
N ARG A 261 -1.78 -17.91 4.35
CA ARG A 261 -1.42 -18.96 3.39
C ARG A 261 -0.11 -19.65 3.78
N ALA A 262 -0.12 -20.28 4.95
CA ALA A 262 1.06 -20.96 5.49
C ALA A 262 0.64 -22.19 6.32
N GLU A 263 1.31 -23.30 6.09
CA GLU A 263 1.10 -24.57 6.83
C GLU A 263 2.13 -24.76 7.95
N ARG A 264 3.14 -23.86 8.03
CA ARG A 264 4.21 -23.92 9.02
C ARG A 264 4.54 -22.52 9.54
N PHE A 265 5.15 -22.46 10.71
CA PHE A 265 5.71 -21.28 11.31
C PHE A 265 7.10 -21.56 11.89
N THR A 266 7.89 -20.54 12.17
CA THR A 266 9.16 -20.67 12.89
C THR A 266 8.89 -20.49 14.38
N PRO A 267 9.01 -21.57 15.21
CA PRO A 267 8.91 -21.42 16.65
C PRO A 267 10.11 -20.64 17.19
N VAL A 268 9.91 -19.98 18.32
CA VAL A 268 10.91 -19.09 18.92
C VAL A 268 11.27 -19.55 20.33
N ASP A 269 12.47 -19.18 20.79
CA ASP A 269 12.92 -19.31 22.17
C ASP A 269 12.36 -18.17 23.06
N ALA A 270 12.74 -18.17 24.34
CA ALA A 270 12.30 -17.19 25.33
C ALA A 270 12.70 -15.73 24.99
N THR A 271 13.60 -15.53 24.05
CA THR A 271 14.06 -14.22 23.57
C THR A 271 13.51 -13.84 22.20
N LEU A 272 12.52 -14.61 21.70
CA LEU A 272 11.88 -14.44 20.40
C LEU A 272 12.82 -14.69 19.20
N ILE A 273 13.89 -15.44 19.41
CA ILE A 273 14.78 -15.91 18.32
C ILE A 273 14.27 -17.26 17.81
N PRO A 274 14.17 -17.44 16.47
CA PRO A 274 13.79 -18.73 15.88
C PRO A 274 14.70 -19.88 16.33
N THR A 275 14.10 -21.04 16.68
CA THR A 275 14.88 -22.24 17.06
C THR A 275 15.59 -22.90 15.88
N GLY A 276 15.27 -22.52 14.64
CA GLY A 276 15.75 -23.14 13.42
C GLY A 276 14.80 -24.21 12.87
N ASP A 277 13.75 -24.55 13.61
CA ASP A 277 12.71 -25.49 13.19
C ASP A 277 11.62 -24.81 12.36
N LEU A 278 10.88 -25.62 11.58
CA LEU A 278 9.66 -25.23 10.89
C LEU A 278 8.52 -26.14 11.37
N LYS A 279 7.75 -25.69 12.37
CA LYS A 279 6.64 -26.47 12.95
C LYS A 279 5.35 -26.34 12.15
N PRO A 280 4.54 -27.40 12.02
CA PRO A 280 3.21 -27.31 11.43
C PRO A 280 2.30 -26.42 12.28
N VAL A 281 1.40 -25.65 11.62
CA VAL A 281 0.39 -24.85 12.32
C VAL A 281 -0.82 -25.67 12.72
N GLN A 282 -1.10 -26.76 12.01
CA GLN A 282 -2.27 -27.61 12.22
C GLN A 282 -2.34 -28.14 13.65
N GLY A 283 -3.50 -27.98 14.29
CA GLY A 283 -3.74 -28.41 15.67
C GLY A 283 -3.12 -27.50 16.73
N THR A 284 -2.58 -26.33 16.34
CA THR A 284 -2.01 -25.32 17.25
C THR A 284 -2.82 -24.02 17.21
N PRO A 285 -2.59 -23.09 18.17
CA PRO A 285 -3.19 -21.76 18.10
C PRO A 285 -2.79 -20.96 16.85
N PHE A 286 -1.70 -21.34 16.17
CA PHE A 286 -1.12 -20.67 14.99
C PHE A 286 -1.79 -21.08 13.67
N ASP A 287 -2.80 -21.95 13.68
CA ASP A 287 -3.51 -22.40 12.48
C ASP A 287 -4.48 -21.33 11.96
N PHE A 288 -3.99 -20.44 11.10
CA PHE A 288 -4.77 -19.49 10.32
C PHE A 288 -4.95 -19.92 8.87
N THR A 289 -4.82 -21.21 8.54
CA THR A 289 -5.09 -21.74 7.19
C THR A 289 -6.53 -21.52 6.75
N LYS A 290 -7.46 -21.38 7.70
CA LYS A 290 -8.85 -20.94 7.51
C LYS A 290 -9.08 -19.63 8.25
N THR A 291 -9.94 -18.78 7.68
CA THR A 291 -10.35 -17.52 8.29
C THR A 291 -10.82 -17.75 9.73
N THR A 292 -10.16 -17.08 10.68
CA THR A 292 -10.36 -17.25 12.11
C THR A 292 -10.20 -15.91 12.82
N ALA A 293 -11.08 -15.59 13.78
CA ALA A 293 -10.94 -14.38 14.58
C ALA A 293 -9.60 -14.40 15.34
N ILE A 294 -8.87 -13.26 15.32
CA ILE A 294 -7.56 -13.13 16.00
C ILE A 294 -7.68 -13.49 17.48
N GLY A 295 -8.76 -13.07 18.14
CA GLY A 295 -9.01 -13.33 19.56
C GLY A 295 -9.39 -14.77 19.89
N ALA A 296 -9.75 -15.62 18.90
CA ALA A 296 -10.32 -16.94 19.17
C ALA A 296 -9.39 -17.87 19.96
N ARG A 297 -8.08 -17.76 19.75
CA ARG A 297 -7.09 -18.66 20.34
C ARG A 297 -5.90 -17.95 21.00
N ILE A 298 -5.84 -16.62 20.95
CA ILE A 298 -4.69 -15.81 21.39
C ILE A 298 -4.35 -15.99 22.89
N ASN A 299 -5.32 -16.41 23.70
CA ASN A 299 -5.17 -16.62 25.14
C ASN A 299 -5.12 -18.11 25.52
N GLN A 300 -4.94 -19.03 24.57
CA GLN A 300 -4.76 -20.44 24.87
C GLN A 300 -3.47 -20.67 25.67
N ASP A 301 -3.48 -21.74 26.49
CA ASP A 301 -2.31 -22.17 27.24
C ASP A 301 -1.31 -22.87 26.30
N ASP A 302 -0.52 -22.07 25.60
CA ASP A 302 0.50 -22.48 24.63
C ASP A 302 1.81 -21.76 24.93
N GLU A 303 2.94 -22.49 24.88
CA GLU A 303 4.27 -21.97 25.19
C GLU A 303 4.65 -20.80 24.28
N GLN A 304 4.39 -20.92 22.98
CA GLN A 304 4.76 -19.91 21.98
C GLN A 304 3.91 -18.63 22.14
N LEU A 305 2.62 -18.78 22.49
CA LEU A 305 1.77 -17.63 22.82
C LEU A 305 2.23 -16.92 24.11
N LYS A 306 2.69 -17.68 25.12
CA LYS A 306 3.25 -17.09 26.35
C LYS A 306 4.50 -16.30 26.08
N VAL A 307 5.43 -16.84 25.29
CA VAL A 307 6.68 -16.20 24.91
C VAL A 307 6.40 -14.91 24.12
N GLY A 308 5.55 -14.97 23.09
CA GLY A 308 5.17 -13.81 22.27
C GLY A 308 4.21 -12.85 22.96
N LYS A 309 3.68 -13.19 24.15
CA LYS A 309 2.55 -12.49 24.80
C LYS A 309 1.34 -12.39 23.88
N GLY A 310 1.19 -13.35 22.98
CA GLY A 310 0.25 -13.45 21.86
C GLY A 310 0.97 -13.85 20.57
N TYR A 311 0.49 -13.41 19.43
CA TYR A 311 1.16 -13.67 18.16
C TYR A 311 2.29 -12.64 17.93
N ASP A 312 3.50 -13.14 17.75
CA ASP A 312 4.68 -12.40 17.29
C ASP A 312 5.65 -13.40 16.64
N HIS A 313 5.17 -14.03 15.57
CA HIS A 313 5.87 -15.15 14.93
C HIS A 313 5.90 -14.97 13.41
N ASN A 314 6.82 -15.67 12.77
CA ASN A 314 6.93 -15.71 11.33
C ASN A 314 6.25 -16.96 10.77
N TRP A 315 5.29 -16.81 9.88
CA TRP A 315 4.66 -17.87 9.10
C TRP A 315 5.43 -18.12 7.81
N VAL A 316 5.68 -19.40 7.50
CA VAL A 316 6.36 -19.86 6.29
C VAL A 316 5.36 -19.91 5.14
N LEU A 317 5.42 -18.95 4.24
CA LEU A 317 4.43 -18.81 3.17
C LEU A 317 4.47 -19.96 2.15
N ASN A 318 3.31 -20.50 1.82
CA ASN A 318 3.18 -21.53 0.80
C ASN A 318 3.56 -20.95 -0.57
N GLY A 319 4.65 -21.46 -1.16
CA GLY A 319 5.17 -20.96 -2.42
C GLY A 319 5.96 -19.64 -2.34
N GLY A 320 6.14 -19.07 -1.15
CA GLY A 320 6.92 -17.86 -0.94
C GLY A 320 8.40 -18.01 -1.31
N GLY A 321 9.09 -16.88 -1.57
CA GLY A 321 10.51 -16.85 -1.94
C GLY A 321 10.83 -17.35 -3.35
N LYS A 322 9.83 -17.59 -4.21
CA LYS A 322 10.00 -18.09 -5.58
C LYS A 322 9.90 -16.99 -6.67
N GLY A 323 9.91 -15.73 -6.25
CA GLY A 323 9.91 -14.56 -7.14
C GLY A 323 8.54 -14.20 -7.74
N ALA A 324 7.48 -14.96 -7.48
CA ALA A 324 6.11 -14.63 -7.90
C ALA A 324 5.32 -14.02 -6.74
N VAL A 325 4.72 -12.85 -6.96
CA VAL A 325 3.83 -12.22 -5.99
C VAL A 325 2.55 -13.05 -5.87
N SER A 326 2.21 -13.49 -4.66
CA SER A 326 1.02 -14.29 -4.37
C SER A 326 0.38 -13.86 -3.06
N LEU A 327 -0.89 -14.25 -2.84
CA LEU A 327 -1.61 -13.97 -1.60
C LEU A 327 -0.92 -14.65 -0.42
N ALA A 328 -0.49 -13.85 0.56
CA ALA A 328 0.11 -14.29 1.81
C ALA A 328 -0.92 -14.36 2.94
N ALA A 329 -1.74 -13.31 3.08
CA ALA A 329 -2.73 -13.21 4.15
C ALA A 329 -3.94 -12.37 3.73
N GLU A 330 -5.08 -12.59 4.39
CA GLU A 330 -6.28 -11.77 4.30
C GLU A 330 -6.80 -11.48 5.71
N ALA A 331 -7.02 -10.19 6.01
CA ALA A 331 -7.69 -9.75 7.23
C ALA A 331 -9.02 -9.07 6.88
N TYR A 332 -10.06 -9.35 7.67
CA TYR A 332 -11.40 -8.81 7.51
C TYR A 332 -11.92 -8.24 8.82
N GLU A 333 -12.52 -7.06 8.78
CA GLU A 333 -13.18 -6.46 9.94
C GLU A 333 -14.72 -6.46 9.74
N PRO A 334 -15.47 -7.24 10.57
CA PRO A 334 -16.88 -7.49 10.32
C PRO A 334 -17.81 -6.27 10.40
N LYS A 335 -17.49 -5.26 11.24
CA LYS A 335 -18.35 -4.09 11.46
C LYS A 335 -18.31 -3.11 10.29
N THR A 336 -17.12 -2.78 9.81
CA THR A 336 -16.91 -1.85 8.69
C THR A 336 -16.94 -2.56 7.33
N GLY A 337 -16.73 -3.88 7.33
CA GLY A 337 -16.61 -4.67 6.11
C GLY A 337 -15.27 -4.53 5.39
N ARG A 338 -14.31 -3.78 5.93
CA ARG A 338 -12.99 -3.63 5.30
C ARG A 338 -12.23 -4.95 5.25
N VAL A 339 -11.62 -5.17 4.10
CA VAL A 339 -10.72 -6.33 3.83
C VAL A 339 -9.36 -5.79 3.47
N LEU A 340 -8.31 -6.37 4.08
CA LEU A 340 -6.92 -6.20 3.70
C LEU A 340 -6.40 -7.53 3.16
N GLN A 341 -6.00 -7.57 1.90
CA GLN A 341 -5.20 -8.68 1.32
C GLN A 341 -3.74 -8.25 1.26
N VAL A 342 -2.86 -9.10 1.78
CA VAL A 342 -1.41 -8.93 1.68
C VAL A 342 -0.88 -9.91 0.65
N LEU A 343 -0.28 -9.36 -0.42
CA LEU A 343 0.36 -10.16 -1.47
C LEU A 343 1.87 -9.87 -1.46
N THR A 344 2.68 -10.91 -1.67
CA THR A 344 4.14 -10.76 -1.67
C THR A 344 4.84 -11.89 -2.42
N ASP A 345 6.10 -11.67 -2.78
CA ASP A 345 7.05 -12.68 -3.23
C ASP A 345 8.02 -13.13 -2.11
N GLN A 346 7.85 -12.63 -0.88
CA GLN A 346 8.67 -12.98 0.28
C GLN A 346 8.43 -14.42 0.76
N ALA A 347 9.43 -14.99 1.45
CA ALA A 347 9.38 -16.35 1.97
C ALA A 347 8.49 -16.49 3.21
N GLY A 348 8.31 -15.42 3.98
CA GLY A 348 7.58 -15.41 5.23
C GLY A 348 6.76 -14.16 5.46
N VAL A 349 5.88 -14.23 6.44
CA VAL A 349 5.16 -13.08 7.00
C VAL A 349 5.17 -13.16 8.51
N GLN A 350 5.66 -12.12 9.17
CA GLN A 350 5.50 -11.94 10.61
C GLN A 350 4.08 -11.45 10.87
N PHE A 351 3.33 -12.16 11.69
CA PHE A 351 2.09 -11.66 12.27
C PHE A 351 2.33 -11.27 13.72
N TYR A 352 2.17 -9.99 13.99
CA TYR A 352 2.30 -9.39 15.31
C TYR A 352 0.96 -8.77 15.75
N SER A 353 0.47 -9.17 16.91
CA SER A 353 -0.87 -8.79 17.39
C SER A 353 -0.89 -7.60 18.36
N GLY A 354 0.09 -6.71 18.31
CA GLY A 354 0.13 -5.49 19.15
C GLY A 354 0.35 -5.76 20.63
N ASN A 355 1.17 -6.75 20.96
CA ASN A 355 1.35 -7.32 22.32
C ASN A 355 2.05 -6.36 23.29
N PHE A 356 2.79 -5.37 22.79
CA PHE A 356 3.57 -4.41 23.56
C PHE A 356 2.99 -2.99 23.53
N LEU A 357 1.79 -2.82 23.00
CA LEU A 357 1.01 -1.60 23.17
C LEU A 357 0.39 -1.64 24.58
N ASP A 358 0.79 -0.72 25.43
CA ASP A 358 0.52 -0.78 26.89
C ASP A 358 -0.32 0.42 27.39
N GLY A 359 -0.84 1.25 26.49
CA GLY A 359 -1.60 2.44 26.84
C GLY A 359 -0.76 3.68 27.16
N THR A 360 0.56 3.60 27.08
CA THR A 360 1.43 4.78 27.27
C THR A 360 1.58 5.64 26.02
N ILE A 361 1.27 5.07 24.83
CA ILE A 361 1.39 5.79 23.57
C ILE A 361 0.11 6.58 23.29
N GLN A 362 0.26 7.91 23.24
CA GLN A 362 -0.76 8.82 22.71
C GLN A 362 -0.51 9.00 21.20
N GLY A 363 -1.38 8.39 20.39
CA GLY A 363 -1.29 8.41 18.94
C GLY A 363 -2.10 9.53 18.28
N LYS A 364 -2.48 9.31 17.02
CA LYS A 364 -3.21 10.29 16.19
C LYS A 364 -4.56 10.70 16.81
N GLY A 365 -4.86 12.02 16.73
CA GLY A 365 -6.06 12.58 17.31
C GLY A 365 -6.14 12.43 18.84
N GLY A 366 -5.01 12.28 19.52
CA GLY A 366 -4.95 12.10 20.97
C GLY A 366 -5.44 10.74 21.47
N LYS A 367 -5.68 9.77 20.58
CA LYS A 367 -6.14 8.43 20.96
C LYS A 367 -5.01 7.63 21.62
N VAL A 368 -5.33 6.94 22.72
CA VAL A 368 -4.39 6.07 23.41
C VAL A 368 -4.36 4.70 22.77
N TYR A 369 -3.17 4.17 22.48
CA TYR A 369 -3.00 2.84 21.92
C TYR A 369 -2.77 1.81 23.03
N ASN A 370 -3.83 1.06 23.32
CA ASN A 370 -3.83 -0.01 24.31
C ASN A 370 -3.43 -1.36 23.68
N LEU A 371 -3.23 -2.36 24.53
CA LEU A 371 -3.00 -3.73 24.14
C LEU A 371 -3.97 -4.16 23.00
N ARG A 372 -3.43 -4.73 21.93
CA ARG A 372 -4.21 -5.24 20.78
C ARG A 372 -4.93 -4.16 19.94
N ASN A 373 -4.53 -2.89 20.04
CA ASN A 373 -5.19 -1.85 19.22
C ASN A 373 -4.74 -1.85 17.75
N GLY A 374 -3.76 -2.66 17.38
CA GLY A 374 -3.30 -2.84 16.00
C GLY A 374 -2.57 -4.16 15.80
N PHE A 375 -2.48 -4.60 14.54
CA PHE A 375 -1.70 -5.78 14.15
C PHE A 375 -0.79 -5.44 12.98
N CYS A 376 0.32 -6.19 12.85
CA CYS A 376 1.25 -6.08 11.74
C CYS A 376 1.26 -7.36 10.92
N LEU A 377 1.44 -7.22 9.60
CA LEU A 377 1.71 -8.30 8.65
C LEU A 377 2.96 -7.92 7.84
N GLU A 378 4.12 -8.27 8.39
CA GLU A 378 5.43 -7.89 7.87
C GLU A 378 5.96 -8.99 6.95
N THR A 379 5.86 -8.77 5.65
CA THR A 379 6.40 -9.71 4.67
C THR A 379 7.92 -9.60 4.63
N GLN A 380 8.63 -10.73 4.78
CA GLN A 380 10.05 -10.75 5.06
C GLN A 380 10.70 -12.10 4.74
N HIS A 381 12.04 -12.16 4.75
CA HIS A 381 12.79 -13.40 5.00
C HIS A 381 12.64 -13.77 6.47
N PHE A 382 12.95 -15.04 6.81
CA PHE A 382 12.79 -15.50 8.19
C PHE A 382 13.75 -14.75 9.12
N PRO A 383 13.32 -14.43 10.36
CA PRO A 383 14.19 -13.83 11.36
C PRO A 383 15.44 -14.70 11.58
N ASP A 384 16.56 -14.09 11.92
CA ASP A 384 17.84 -14.72 12.21
C ASP A 384 18.38 -15.64 11.10
N SER A 385 17.92 -15.50 9.84
CA SER A 385 18.38 -16.35 8.71
C SER A 385 19.91 -16.42 8.56
N PRO A 386 20.73 -15.39 8.81
CA PRO A 386 22.19 -15.51 8.72
C PRO A 386 22.78 -16.56 9.65
N ASN A 387 22.11 -16.89 10.76
CA ASN A 387 22.53 -17.89 11.75
C ASN A 387 21.88 -19.27 11.53
N HIS A 388 20.96 -19.39 10.56
CA HIS A 388 20.25 -20.63 10.24
C HIS A 388 20.48 -21.05 8.77
N PRO A 389 21.48 -21.86 8.45
CA PRO A 389 21.82 -22.24 7.06
C PRO A 389 20.69 -22.95 6.28
N LYS A 390 19.69 -23.50 6.99
CA LYS A 390 18.49 -24.12 6.38
C LYS A 390 17.40 -23.12 6.01
N PHE A 391 17.49 -21.88 6.48
CA PHE A 391 16.55 -20.81 6.13
C PHE A 391 16.90 -20.20 4.77
N PRO A 392 15.95 -19.55 4.08
CA PRO A 392 16.24 -18.81 2.86
C PRO A 392 17.36 -17.78 3.09
N SER A 393 18.38 -17.79 2.20
CA SER A 393 19.52 -16.88 2.33
C SER A 393 19.13 -15.42 2.20
N THR A 394 19.67 -14.59 3.08
CA THR A 394 19.53 -13.12 3.07
C THR A 394 20.81 -12.43 2.59
N VAL A 395 21.78 -13.18 2.07
CA VAL A 395 23.04 -12.63 1.57
C VAL A 395 22.81 -11.96 0.22
N LEU A 396 23.25 -10.70 0.13
CA LEU A 396 23.31 -9.93 -1.12
C LEU A 396 24.79 -9.70 -1.47
N LYS A 397 25.16 -10.05 -2.71
CA LYS A 397 26.55 -9.92 -3.21
C LYS A 397 26.68 -8.76 -4.20
N PRO A 398 27.90 -8.19 -4.37
CA PRO A 398 28.19 -7.24 -5.44
C PRO A 398 27.74 -7.78 -6.81
N GLY A 399 27.16 -6.92 -7.63
CA GLY A 399 26.62 -7.28 -8.94
C GLY A 399 25.22 -7.94 -8.89
N GLN A 400 24.75 -8.40 -7.74
CA GLN A 400 23.37 -8.85 -7.55
C GLN A 400 22.44 -7.67 -7.25
N LYS A 401 21.16 -7.83 -7.56
CA LYS A 401 20.11 -6.88 -7.19
C LYS A 401 19.07 -7.58 -6.33
N TYR A 402 18.92 -7.10 -5.08
CA TYR A 402 17.76 -7.44 -4.25
C TYR A 402 16.52 -6.83 -4.88
N LYS A 403 15.45 -7.60 -4.97
CA LYS A 403 14.13 -7.14 -5.39
C LYS A 403 13.08 -7.94 -4.67
N THR A 404 12.08 -7.25 -4.12
CA THR A 404 10.90 -7.87 -3.53
C THR A 404 9.74 -6.90 -3.53
N THR A 405 8.53 -7.42 -3.48
CA THR A 405 7.30 -6.65 -3.56
C THR A 405 6.35 -7.07 -2.44
N THR A 406 5.72 -6.07 -1.82
CA THR A 406 4.56 -6.24 -0.94
C THR A 406 3.42 -5.40 -1.47
N ILE A 407 2.20 -5.94 -1.47
CA ILE A 407 0.99 -5.21 -1.87
C ILE A 407 -0.02 -5.32 -0.74
N PHE A 408 -0.42 -4.18 -0.19
CA PHE A 408 -1.58 -4.05 0.69
C PHE A 408 -2.77 -3.64 -0.17
N LYS A 409 -3.64 -4.62 -0.48
CA LYS A 409 -4.83 -4.42 -1.30
C LYS A 409 -6.07 -4.34 -0.44
N PHE A 410 -6.84 -3.28 -0.65
CA PHE A 410 -8.05 -3.00 0.13
C PHE A 410 -9.32 -3.16 -0.68
N SER A 411 -10.33 -3.71 -0.03
CA SER A 411 -11.70 -3.80 -0.53
C SER A 411 -12.69 -3.77 0.65
N SER A 412 -13.98 -3.87 0.37
CA SER A 412 -15.02 -4.02 1.40
C SER A 412 -16.05 -5.06 0.98
N ARG A 413 -16.65 -5.78 1.95
CA ARG A 413 -17.72 -6.77 1.76
C ARG A 413 -18.77 -6.74 2.88
#